data_e79ccf7b5865e471c7a61b6a4feda773
#
_entry.id   e79ccf7b5865e471c7a61b6a4feda773
#
_cell.length_a   1.000
_cell.length_b   1.000
_cell.length_c   1.000
_cell.angle_alpha   90.00
_cell.angle_beta   90.00
_cell.angle_gamma   90.00
#
_symmetry.space_group_name_H-M   'P 1'
#
loop_
_entity.id
_entity.type
_entity.pdbx_description
1 polymer ?
#
loop_
_entity_poly.entity_id
_entity_poly.type
_entity_poly.pdbx_seq_one_letter_code
_entity_poly.pdbx_strand_id
1 'polypeptide(L)'
;MDAGIKAVPTGIEHGTITAVSSNTVVEVTTLRSDVSTDGRRATVAFTDDWKEDAARRDFTINALYADPFTGELFDYFGGIDDLKSRTVRFIGDPYQRIAEDHLRILRYFRFHARYGHGEPDATAIAACCARANDLMALSRERIADELLKLLALANPTPTVRLMLGCKLFEPVVPEIDSATRLAALVEAEKQASIRPDPIRRLAALLPAEPDTVAKVAARLKLSNKAKKRLSSAADTALGHNPRSLAYRIGVEGAVDRLLLASRPGEAAAISTWTPPRLPIGGGDLIERGVPQGPDVASTLRRIEDSWEAQGFPTGAEFDRLVDEALR
;
A
#
# COMPACT_ATOMS: atom_id res chain seq x y z
N MET A 1 -8.50 33.13 11.70
CA MET A 1 -7.06 33.26 11.42
C MET A 1 -6.28 33.84 12.59
N ASP A 2 -6.95 34.46 13.54
CA ASP A 2 -6.31 35.11 14.70
C ASP A 2 -5.68 34.16 15.74
N ALA A 3 -5.99 32.86 15.65
CA ALA A 3 -5.47 31.81 16.56
C ALA A 3 -4.17 31.13 16.07
N GLY A 4 -3.51 31.62 15.03
CA GLY A 4 -2.29 31.03 14.48
C GLY A 4 -2.51 29.67 13.78
N ILE A 5 -3.76 29.29 13.48
CA ILE A 5 -4.12 28.04 12.80
C ILE A 5 -4.17 28.31 11.30
N LYS A 6 -3.43 27.53 10.52
CA LYS A 6 -3.48 27.58 9.05
C LYS A 6 -4.68 26.77 8.56
N ALA A 7 -5.62 27.41 7.86
CA ALA A 7 -6.74 26.74 7.20
C ALA A 7 -6.40 26.51 5.71
N VAL A 8 -6.53 25.25 5.25
CA VAL A 8 -6.29 24.87 3.86
C VAL A 8 -7.62 24.37 3.28
N PRO A 9 -8.10 24.93 2.16
CA PRO A 9 -9.38 24.52 1.55
C PRO A 9 -9.22 23.23 0.75
N THR A 10 -9.19 22.10 1.43
CA THR A 10 -8.96 20.77 0.83
C THR A 10 -10.21 20.17 0.20
N GLY A 11 -11.39 20.71 0.49
CA GLY A 11 -12.67 20.21 -0.02
C GLY A 11 -13.80 21.22 0.21
N ILE A 12 -13.58 22.50 -0.13
CA ILE A 12 -14.52 23.61 0.18
C ILE A 12 -15.89 23.41 -0.51
N GLU A 13 -15.90 22.80 -1.69
CA GLU A 13 -17.15 22.46 -2.41
C GLU A 13 -18.02 21.45 -1.63
N HIS A 14 -17.39 20.74 -0.70
CA HIS A 14 -18.02 19.77 0.19
C HIS A 14 -18.07 20.25 1.65
N GLY A 15 -17.81 21.54 1.89
CA GLY A 15 -17.78 22.12 3.23
C GLY A 15 -16.64 21.60 4.11
N THR A 16 -15.53 21.13 3.53
CA THR A 16 -14.37 20.62 4.27
C THR A 16 -13.17 21.55 4.16
N ILE A 17 -12.56 21.87 5.29
CA ILE A 17 -11.27 22.55 5.40
C ILE A 17 -10.31 21.71 6.25
N THR A 18 -9.03 21.80 5.97
CA THR A 18 -8.00 21.21 6.82
C THR A 18 -7.35 22.30 7.68
N ALA A 19 -7.51 22.18 8.98
CA ALA A 19 -6.86 23.03 9.98
C ALA A 19 -5.51 22.41 10.37
N VAL A 20 -4.44 23.22 10.28
CA VAL A 20 -3.07 22.81 10.61
C VAL A 20 -2.54 23.72 11.70
N SER A 21 -2.21 23.15 12.88
CA SER A 21 -1.60 23.84 14.01
C SER A 21 -0.43 23.03 14.53
N SER A 22 0.76 23.61 14.55
CA SER A 22 2.01 22.93 14.93
C SER A 22 2.17 21.59 14.17
N ASN A 23 2.08 20.44 14.85
CA ASN A 23 2.17 19.10 14.26
C ASN A 23 0.82 18.38 14.14
N THR A 24 -0.29 19.10 14.40
CA THR A 24 -1.64 18.52 14.38
C THR A 24 -2.38 18.96 13.14
N VAL A 25 -2.96 18.00 12.43
CA VAL A 25 -3.80 18.20 11.25
C VAL A 25 -5.20 17.71 11.57
N VAL A 26 -6.21 18.59 11.45
CA VAL A 26 -7.61 18.27 11.71
C VAL A 26 -8.45 18.65 10.50
N GLU A 27 -9.23 17.72 10.00
CA GLU A 27 -10.26 18.00 9.00
C GLU A 27 -11.51 18.49 9.71
N VAL A 28 -11.98 19.66 9.31
CA VAL A 28 -13.22 20.26 9.80
C VAL A 28 -14.22 20.26 8.67
N THR A 29 -15.35 19.60 8.87
CA THR A 29 -16.39 19.42 7.84
C THR A 29 -17.74 19.83 8.43
N THR A 30 -18.51 20.63 7.69
CA THR A 30 -19.92 20.90 8.01
C THR A 30 -20.76 19.64 7.87
N LEU A 31 -21.78 19.48 8.71
CA LEU A 31 -22.74 18.38 8.58
C LEU A 31 -23.49 18.48 7.26
N ARG A 32 -23.80 17.35 6.66
CA ARG A 32 -24.42 17.25 5.33
C ARG A 32 -25.53 16.23 5.30
N SER A 33 -26.57 16.52 4.51
CA SER A 33 -27.55 15.55 4.05
C SER A 33 -27.40 15.33 2.54
N ASP A 34 -27.64 14.12 2.07
CA ASP A 34 -27.60 13.79 0.64
C ASP A 34 -28.97 14.06 0.04
N VAL A 35 -29.10 15.06 -0.84
CA VAL A 35 -30.37 15.42 -1.49
C VAL A 35 -30.66 14.51 -2.69
N SER A 36 -29.63 14.14 -3.43
CA SER A 36 -29.70 13.14 -4.51
C SER A 36 -28.34 12.50 -4.71
N THR A 37 -28.32 11.21 -5.01
CA THR A 37 -27.09 10.48 -5.31
C THR A 37 -27.19 9.90 -6.71
N ASP A 38 -26.19 10.19 -7.55
CA ASP A 38 -26.03 9.62 -8.90
C ASP A 38 -24.72 8.83 -8.93
N GLY A 39 -24.69 7.71 -8.23
CA GLY A 39 -23.59 6.73 -8.19
C GLY A 39 -22.18 7.28 -7.89
N ARG A 40 -21.91 8.58 -8.14
CA ARG A 40 -20.62 9.22 -7.94
C ARG A 40 -20.70 10.64 -7.38
N ARG A 41 -21.79 11.36 -7.66
CA ARG A 41 -21.96 12.75 -7.22
C ARG A 41 -23.22 12.83 -6.39
N ALA A 42 -23.06 13.11 -5.10
CA ALA A 42 -24.17 13.52 -4.25
C ALA A 42 -24.32 15.04 -4.38
N THR A 43 -25.53 15.50 -4.67
CA THR A 43 -25.88 16.89 -4.39
C THR A 43 -26.07 16.96 -2.89
N VAL A 44 -25.15 17.60 -2.19
CA VAL A 44 -25.18 17.74 -0.73
C VAL A 44 -25.89 19.01 -0.34
N ALA A 45 -26.79 18.94 0.64
CA ALA A 45 -27.23 20.09 1.40
C ALA A 45 -26.52 20.10 2.76
N PHE A 46 -26.32 21.28 3.31
CA PHE A 46 -25.82 21.39 4.69
C PHE A 46 -27.01 21.21 5.64
N THR A 47 -26.76 20.55 6.76
CA THR A 47 -27.75 20.29 7.79
C THR A 47 -27.16 20.59 9.17
N ASP A 48 -28.02 20.84 10.15
CA ASP A 48 -27.65 20.93 11.57
C ASP A 48 -27.99 19.63 12.32
N ASP A 49 -28.59 18.63 11.63
CA ASP A 49 -28.98 17.36 12.20
C ASP A 49 -27.82 16.33 12.10
N TRP A 50 -27.27 16.00 13.24
CA TRP A 50 -26.21 14.98 13.38
C TRP A 50 -26.67 13.58 12.94
N LYS A 51 -27.94 13.25 13.14
CA LYS A 51 -28.49 11.95 12.73
C LYS A 51 -28.59 11.83 11.21
N GLU A 52 -28.93 12.92 10.52
CA GLU A 52 -28.92 12.96 9.05
C GLU A 52 -27.51 12.78 8.51
N ASP A 53 -26.50 13.48 9.08
CA ASP A 53 -25.12 13.29 8.66
C ASP A 53 -24.63 11.86 8.94
N ALA A 54 -25.01 11.27 10.06
CA ALA A 54 -24.72 9.88 10.38
C ALA A 54 -25.37 8.90 9.40
N ALA A 55 -26.62 9.13 9.01
CA ALA A 55 -27.39 8.25 8.14
C ALA A 55 -26.79 8.10 6.73
N ARG A 56 -26.12 9.13 6.20
CA ARG A 56 -25.47 9.07 4.89
C ARG A 56 -24.12 8.35 4.89
N ARG A 57 -23.54 8.03 6.07
CA ARG A 57 -22.28 7.30 6.17
C ARG A 57 -22.45 5.84 5.78
N ASP A 58 -21.36 5.15 5.53
CA ASP A 58 -21.37 3.77 5.05
C ASP A 58 -21.72 2.75 6.15
N PHE A 59 -21.00 2.78 7.28
CA PHE A 59 -21.08 1.76 8.33
C PHE A 59 -21.45 2.35 9.68
N THR A 60 -22.17 1.57 10.50
CA THR A 60 -22.57 1.94 11.85
C THR A 60 -21.38 2.39 12.70
N ILE A 61 -20.28 1.62 12.68
CA ILE A 61 -19.02 1.91 13.40
C ILE A 61 -18.29 3.16 12.88
N ASN A 62 -18.63 3.66 11.70
CA ASN A 62 -18.06 4.86 11.08
C ASN A 62 -18.98 6.08 11.22
N ALA A 63 -20.06 5.95 11.97
CA ALA A 63 -21.07 6.98 12.20
C ALA A 63 -21.21 7.34 13.69
N LEU A 64 -20.13 7.17 14.45
CA LEU A 64 -20.05 7.57 15.84
C LEU A 64 -19.50 9.00 15.92
N TYR A 65 -20.02 9.78 16.85
CA TYR A 65 -19.56 11.12 17.16
C TYR A 65 -19.15 11.22 18.62
N ALA A 66 -18.28 12.14 18.91
CA ALA A 66 -17.87 12.47 20.28
C ALA A 66 -17.81 13.98 20.43
N ASP A 67 -18.31 14.50 21.53
CA ASP A 67 -18.06 15.87 21.94
C ASP A 67 -16.60 16.02 22.39
N PRO A 68 -15.80 16.88 21.77
CA PRO A 68 -14.38 17.00 22.07
C PRO A 68 -14.11 17.64 23.46
N PHE A 69 -15.09 18.27 24.08
CA PHE A 69 -14.97 18.93 25.38
C PHE A 69 -15.42 18.04 26.53
N THR A 70 -16.55 17.32 26.34
CA THR A 70 -17.13 16.48 27.40
C THR A 70 -16.73 15.02 27.28
N GLY A 71 -16.34 14.57 26.06
CA GLY A 71 -16.11 13.16 25.75
C GLY A 71 -17.40 12.35 25.58
N GLU A 72 -18.58 13.01 25.59
CA GLU A 72 -19.87 12.36 25.38
C GLU A 72 -19.93 11.73 23.99
N LEU A 73 -20.42 10.48 23.91
CA LEU A 73 -20.55 9.73 22.66
C LEU A 73 -21.97 9.72 22.16
N PHE A 74 -22.15 9.96 20.86
CA PHE A 74 -23.44 9.90 20.20
C PHE A 74 -23.45 8.77 19.17
N ASP A 75 -24.38 7.85 19.33
CA ASP A 75 -24.57 6.67 18.49
C ASP A 75 -26.03 6.56 18.04
N TYR A 76 -26.27 6.84 16.77
CA TYR A 76 -27.61 6.86 16.19
C TYR A 76 -28.01 5.53 15.55
N PHE A 77 -27.05 4.62 15.29
CA PHE A 77 -27.26 3.41 14.49
C PHE A 77 -26.70 2.14 15.12
N GLY A 78 -26.34 2.17 16.40
CA GLY A 78 -25.83 1.00 17.14
C GLY A 78 -24.36 0.65 16.83
N GLY A 79 -23.56 1.64 16.42
CA GLY A 79 -22.18 1.45 16.06
C GLY A 79 -21.29 1.07 17.25
N ILE A 80 -21.62 1.49 18.48
CA ILE A 80 -20.86 1.11 19.68
C ILE A 80 -20.98 -0.39 19.95
N ASP A 81 -22.20 -0.95 19.81
CA ASP A 81 -22.41 -2.38 20.04
C ASP A 81 -21.82 -3.21 18.91
N ASP A 82 -21.88 -2.74 17.67
CA ASP A 82 -21.19 -3.34 16.55
C ASP A 82 -19.67 -3.32 16.73
N LEU A 83 -19.11 -2.24 17.25
CA LEU A 83 -17.68 -2.15 17.53
C LEU A 83 -17.26 -3.13 18.65
N LYS A 84 -18.07 -3.28 19.70
CA LYS A 84 -17.83 -4.26 20.78
C LYS A 84 -17.92 -5.69 20.28
N SER A 85 -18.92 -6.01 19.45
CA SER A 85 -19.09 -7.33 18.84
C SER A 85 -18.13 -7.57 17.65
N ARG A 86 -17.35 -6.55 17.27
CA ARG A 86 -16.48 -6.58 16.09
C ARG A 86 -17.21 -6.93 14.79
N THR A 87 -18.39 -6.41 14.65
CA THR A 87 -19.23 -6.58 13.47
C THR A 87 -19.18 -5.33 12.60
N VAL A 88 -19.11 -5.48 11.30
CA VAL A 88 -19.20 -4.35 10.36
C VAL A 88 -20.53 -4.48 9.62
N ARG A 89 -21.43 -3.52 9.84
CA ARG A 89 -22.75 -3.45 9.20
C ARG A 89 -22.92 -2.15 8.44
N PHE A 90 -23.62 -2.22 7.31
CA PHE A 90 -24.10 -1.02 6.64
C PHE A 90 -25.18 -0.31 7.46
N ILE A 91 -25.25 1.01 7.33
CA ILE A 91 -26.39 1.78 7.83
C ILE A 91 -27.53 1.63 6.80
N GLY A 92 -28.63 1.00 7.19
CA GLY A 92 -29.75 0.70 6.30
C GLY A 92 -29.50 -0.49 5.37
N ASP A 93 -30.12 -0.49 4.20
CA ASP A 93 -30.04 -1.58 3.22
C ASP A 93 -28.68 -1.58 2.50
N PRO A 94 -27.91 -2.68 2.57
CA PRO A 94 -26.60 -2.79 1.89
C PRO A 94 -26.67 -2.58 0.38
N TYR A 95 -27.71 -3.08 -0.30
CA TYR A 95 -27.86 -2.93 -1.75
C TYR A 95 -28.06 -1.48 -2.15
N GLN A 96 -28.89 -0.75 -1.40
CA GLN A 96 -29.09 0.67 -1.61
C GLN A 96 -27.80 1.45 -1.35
N ARG A 97 -27.11 1.15 -0.24
CA ARG A 97 -25.86 1.84 0.12
C ARG A 97 -24.74 1.63 -0.90
N ILE A 98 -24.66 0.44 -1.49
CA ILE A 98 -23.70 0.14 -2.57
C ILE A 98 -24.10 0.85 -3.86
N ALA A 99 -25.39 0.97 -4.17
CA ALA A 99 -25.85 1.69 -5.35
C ALA A 99 -25.53 3.19 -5.32
N GLU A 100 -25.53 3.81 -4.13
CA GLU A 100 -25.15 5.22 -3.93
C GLU A 100 -23.64 5.47 -4.17
N ASP A 101 -22.75 4.56 -3.74
CA ASP A 101 -21.32 4.59 -4.04
C ASP A 101 -20.75 3.16 -4.04
N HIS A 102 -20.44 2.66 -5.21
CA HIS A 102 -19.90 1.30 -5.40
C HIS A 102 -18.56 1.07 -4.69
N LEU A 103 -17.81 2.14 -4.31
CA LEU A 103 -16.59 2.01 -3.52
C LEU A 103 -16.86 1.40 -2.13
N ARG A 104 -18.09 1.53 -1.63
CA ARG A 104 -18.48 0.94 -0.36
C ARG A 104 -18.29 -0.57 -0.31
N ILE A 105 -18.28 -1.26 -1.46
CA ILE A 105 -17.90 -2.68 -1.55
C ILE A 105 -16.48 -2.87 -1.02
N LEU A 106 -15.49 -2.19 -1.60
CA LEU A 106 -14.08 -2.33 -1.19
C LEU A 106 -13.85 -1.81 0.24
N ARG A 107 -14.54 -0.73 0.60
CA ARG A 107 -14.51 -0.19 1.96
C ARG A 107 -15.03 -1.19 2.98
N TYR A 108 -16.11 -1.94 2.68
CA TYR A 108 -16.64 -2.97 3.56
C TYR A 108 -15.57 -4.00 3.91
N PHE A 109 -14.90 -4.56 2.92
CA PHE A 109 -13.84 -5.55 3.16
C PHE A 109 -12.66 -4.94 3.94
N ARG A 110 -12.29 -3.70 3.67
CA ARG A 110 -11.24 -3.03 4.43
C ARG A 110 -11.63 -2.78 5.89
N PHE A 111 -12.87 -2.34 6.14
CA PHE A 111 -13.37 -2.15 7.50
C PHE A 111 -13.50 -3.49 8.24
N HIS A 112 -13.99 -4.54 7.57
CA HIS A 112 -14.03 -5.88 8.14
C HIS A 112 -12.63 -6.39 8.49
N ALA A 113 -11.63 -6.23 7.63
CA ALA A 113 -10.26 -6.61 7.90
C ALA A 113 -9.64 -5.86 9.10
N ARG A 114 -10.08 -4.62 9.36
CA ARG A 114 -9.52 -3.78 10.42
C ARG A 114 -10.23 -3.94 11.76
N TYR A 115 -11.55 -4.04 11.74
CA TYR A 115 -12.39 -3.97 12.94
C TYR A 115 -13.20 -5.24 13.17
N GLY A 116 -13.47 -6.01 12.11
CA GLY A 116 -14.25 -7.24 12.17
C GLY A 116 -13.51 -8.40 12.81
N HIS A 117 -14.28 -9.36 13.30
CA HIS A 117 -13.78 -10.64 13.81
C HIS A 117 -14.82 -11.73 13.58
N GLY A 118 -14.36 -12.93 13.20
CA GLY A 118 -15.25 -14.05 12.91
C GLY A 118 -15.97 -13.89 11.56
N GLU A 119 -17.17 -14.41 11.48
CA GLU A 119 -17.99 -14.36 10.27
C GLU A 119 -18.47 -12.94 9.97
N PRO A 120 -18.34 -12.47 8.72
CA PRO A 120 -18.86 -11.19 8.32
C PRO A 120 -20.41 -11.18 8.32
N ASP A 121 -21.00 -9.99 8.40
CA ASP A 121 -22.46 -9.84 8.24
C ASP A 121 -22.94 -10.44 6.91
N ALA A 122 -23.86 -11.41 7.00
CA ALA A 122 -24.27 -12.20 5.85
C ALA A 122 -25.00 -11.36 4.78
N THR A 123 -25.75 -10.35 5.20
CA THR A 123 -26.49 -9.47 4.26
C THR A 123 -25.52 -8.53 3.53
N ALA A 124 -24.55 -8.00 4.24
CA ALA A 124 -23.50 -7.16 3.67
C ALA A 124 -22.65 -7.94 2.65
N ILE A 125 -22.21 -9.16 3.00
CA ILE A 125 -21.45 -10.00 2.07
C ILE A 125 -22.27 -10.35 0.84
N ALA A 126 -23.52 -10.77 1.00
CA ALA A 126 -24.39 -11.10 -0.13
C ALA A 126 -24.54 -9.92 -1.09
N ALA A 127 -24.77 -8.72 -0.56
CA ALA A 127 -24.87 -7.51 -1.36
C ALA A 127 -23.55 -7.18 -2.08
N CYS A 128 -22.41 -7.24 -1.38
CA CYS A 128 -21.08 -6.98 -1.98
C CYS A 128 -20.77 -7.97 -3.12
N CYS A 129 -21.04 -9.28 -2.91
CA CYS A 129 -20.80 -10.29 -3.93
C CYS A 129 -21.74 -10.10 -5.14
N ALA A 130 -23.03 -9.83 -4.93
CA ALA A 130 -23.98 -9.61 -6.00
C ALA A 130 -23.68 -8.38 -6.86
N ARG A 131 -23.02 -7.37 -6.27
CA ARG A 131 -22.70 -6.09 -6.91
C ARG A 131 -21.22 -5.99 -7.31
N ALA A 132 -20.46 -7.09 -7.37
CA ALA A 132 -19.04 -7.11 -7.70
C ALA A 132 -18.73 -6.40 -9.04
N ASN A 133 -19.56 -6.57 -10.06
CA ASN A 133 -19.38 -5.95 -11.38
C ASN A 133 -19.49 -4.41 -11.37
N ASP A 134 -20.17 -3.85 -10.36
CA ASP A 134 -20.32 -2.40 -10.25
C ASP A 134 -18.97 -1.70 -9.97
N LEU A 135 -17.97 -2.44 -9.52
CA LEU A 135 -16.58 -1.94 -9.36
C LEU A 135 -16.00 -1.40 -10.69
N MET A 136 -16.49 -1.86 -11.84
CA MET A 136 -16.05 -1.35 -13.15
C MET A 136 -16.38 0.14 -13.34
N ALA A 137 -17.41 0.65 -12.70
CA ALA A 137 -17.80 2.06 -12.77
C ALA A 137 -16.86 3.00 -11.99
N LEU A 138 -16.02 2.44 -11.11
CA LEU A 138 -15.12 3.23 -10.28
C LEU A 138 -13.84 3.65 -11.04
N SER A 139 -13.29 4.80 -10.65
CA SER A 139 -11.95 5.18 -11.10
C SER A 139 -10.90 4.22 -10.54
N ARG A 140 -9.90 3.92 -11.35
CA ARG A 140 -8.86 2.94 -11.01
C ARG A 140 -8.02 3.39 -9.81
N GLU A 141 -7.86 4.69 -9.64
CA GLU A 141 -7.18 5.30 -8.50
C GLU A 141 -7.92 5.01 -7.19
N ARG A 142 -9.27 5.12 -7.17
CA ARG A 142 -10.06 4.82 -5.97
C ARG A 142 -9.98 3.35 -5.60
N ILE A 143 -10.01 2.44 -6.60
CA ILE A 143 -9.84 1.00 -6.39
C ILE A 143 -8.45 0.71 -5.81
N ALA A 144 -7.39 1.26 -6.42
CA ALA A 144 -6.02 1.08 -5.97
C ALA A 144 -5.82 1.58 -4.53
N ASP A 145 -6.35 2.75 -4.19
CA ASP A 145 -6.23 3.34 -2.86
C ASP A 145 -6.86 2.45 -1.78
N GLU A 146 -8.10 1.97 -1.99
CA GLU A 146 -8.76 1.06 -1.04
C GLU A 146 -8.07 -0.30 -0.95
N LEU A 147 -7.60 -0.86 -2.07
CA LEU A 147 -6.86 -2.11 -2.08
C LEU A 147 -5.52 -1.98 -1.33
N LEU A 148 -4.76 -0.93 -1.57
CA LEU A 148 -3.49 -0.70 -0.87
C LEU A 148 -3.69 -0.43 0.62
N LYS A 149 -4.76 0.29 1.02
CA LYS A 149 -5.13 0.47 2.43
C LYS A 149 -5.48 -0.86 3.11
N LEU A 150 -6.19 -1.76 2.41
CA LEU A 150 -6.47 -3.11 2.91
C LEU A 150 -5.16 -3.89 3.08
N LEU A 151 -4.30 -3.89 2.07
CA LEU A 151 -3.03 -4.63 2.09
C LEU A 151 -2.04 -4.10 3.13
N ALA A 152 -2.18 -2.85 3.58
CA ALA A 152 -1.36 -2.28 4.66
C ALA A 152 -1.72 -2.78 6.07
N LEU A 153 -2.87 -3.46 6.24
CA LEU A 153 -3.32 -3.98 7.54
C LEU A 153 -2.43 -5.14 8.02
N ALA A 154 -2.47 -5.45 9.31
CA ALA A 154 -1.62 -6.47 9.93
C ALA A 154 -1.73 -7.83 9.21
N ASN A 155 -2.94 -8.34 9.02
CA ASN A 155 -3.19 -9.57 8.25
C ASN A 155 -4.42 -9.42 7.35
N PRO A 156 -4.26 -9.05 6.08
CA PRO A 156 -5.36 -8.93 5.12
C PRO A 156 -5.79 -10.27 4.49
N THR A 157 -5.03 -11.35 4.70
CA THR A 157 -5.21 -12.62 3.99
C THR A 157 -6.62 -13.22 4.12
N PRO A 158 -7.25 -13.28 5.31
CA PRO A 158 -8.60 -13.83 5.41
C PRO A 158 -9.60 -13.03 4.58
N THR A 159 -9.51 -11.71 4.64
CA THR A 159 -10.40 -10.81 3.89
C THR A 159 -10.17 -10.91 2.38
N VAL A 160 -8.93 -11.01 1.92
CA VAL A 160 -8.63 -11.23 0.49
C VAL A 160 -9.22 -12.54 0.00
N ARG A 161 -9.22 -13.61 0.81
CA ARG A 161 -9.91 -14.87 0.49
C ARG A 161 -11.43 -14.70 0.35
N LEU A 162 -12.05 -13.92 1.23
CA LEU A 162 -13.47 -13.57 1.11
C LEU A 162 -13.75 -12.81 -0.19
N MET A 163 -12.91 -11.82 -0.53
CA MET A 163 -13.01 -11.06 -1.78
C MET A 163 -12.88 -11.94 -3.03
N LEU A 164 -11.97 -12.92 -3.01
CA LEU A 164 -11.85 -13.93 -4.07
C LEU A 164 -13.11 -14.78 -4.18
N GLY A 165 -13.67 -15.24 -3.05
CA GLY A 165 -14.93 -15.97 -3.02
C GLY A 165 -16.12 -15.19 -3.60
N CYS A 166 -16.12 -13.87 -3.42
CA CYS A 166 -17.10 -12.95 -4.02
C CYS A 166 -16.76 -12.51 -5.46
N LYS A 167 -15.67 -12.99 -6.05
CA LYS A 167 -15.21 -12.64 -7.40
C LYS A 167 -14.95 -11.13 -7.62
N LEU A 168 -14.59 -10.41 -6.57
CA LEU A 168 -14.42 -8.96 -6.63
C LEU A 168 -13.24 -8.52 -7.49
N PHE A 169 -12.25 -9.38 -7.70
CA PHE A 169 -11.08 -9.05 -8.52
C PHE A 169 -11.34 -9.24 -10.02
N GLU A 170 -12.23 -10.17 -10.41
CA GLU A 170 -12.51 -10.49 -11.82
C GLU A 170 -12.78 -9.25 -12.69
N PRO A 171 -13.63 -8.28 -12.27
CA PRO A 171 -13.93 -7.11 -13.11
C PRO A 171 -12.83 -6.04 -13.15
N VAL A 172 -11.87 -6.07 -12.22
CA VAL A 172 -10.91 -4.95 -12.04
C VAL A 172 -9.44 -5.35 -12.12
N VAL A 173 -9.07 -6.48 -11.52
CA VAL A 173 -7.70 -7.05 -11.51
C VAL A 173 -7.80 -8.58 -11.56
N PRO A 174 -8.24 -9.16 -12.70
CA PRO A 174 -8.45 -10.60 -12.84
C PRO A 174 -7.18 -11.44 -12.62
N GLU A 175 -6.01 -10.80 -12.63
CA GLU A 175 -4.74 -11.45 -12.34
C GLU A 175 -4.60 -11.85 -10.85
N ILE A 176 -5.48 -11.35 -9.98
CA ILE A 176 -5.55 -11.77 -8.57
C ILE A 176 -6.53 -12.94 -8.46
N ASP A 177 -5.99 -14.15 -8.45
CA ASP A 177 -6.75 -15.40 -8.40
C ASP A 177 -6.50 -16.23 -7.14
N SER A 178 -5.49 -15.89 -6.36
CA SER A 178 -5.10 -16.63 -5.14
C SER A 178 -4.53 -15.71 -4.06
N ALA A 179 -4.75 -16.07 -2.81
CA ALA A 179 -4.13 -15.43 -1.65
C ALA A 179 -2.99 -16.27 -1.02
N THR A 180 -2.55 -17.34 -1.68
CA THR A 180 -1.57 -18.28 -1.11
C THR A 180 -0.21 -17.61 -0.90
N ARG A 181 0.30 -16.90 -1.91
CA ARG A 181 1.57 -16.17 -1.80
C ARG A 181 1.49 -15.01 -0.82
N LEU A 182 0.34 -14.35 -0.73
CA LEU A 182 0.10 -13.32 0.29
C LEU A 182 0.18 -13.91 1.70
N ALA A 183 -0.41 -15.07 1.93
CA ALA A 183 -0.35 -15.74 3.23
C ALA A 183 1.10 -16.08 3.64
N ALA A 184 1.86 -16.65 2.72
CA ALA A 184 3.29 -16.96 2.93
C ALA A 184 4.11 -15.68 3.20
N LEU A 185 3.85 -14.61 2.44
CA LEU A 185 4.53 -13.33 2.63
C LEU A 185 4.23 -12.70 4.01
N VAL A 186 2.96 -12.71 4.45
CA VAL A 186 2.57 -12.16 5.78
C VAL A 186 3.31 -12.90 6.89
N GLU A 187 3.47 -14.21 6.77
CA GLU A 187 4.24 -14.99 7.75
C GLU A 187 5.74 -14.70 7.67
N ALA A 188 6.29 -14.55 6.46
CA ALA A 188 7.70 -14.16 6.28
C ALA A 188 7.99 -12.76 6.84
N GLU A 189 7.10 -11.78 6.63
CA GLU A 189 7.22 -10.43 7.21
C GLU A 189 7.24 -10.48 8.74
N LYS A 190 6.38 -11.30 9.34
CA LYS A 190 6.30 -11.50 10.79
C LYS A 190 7.59 -12.14 11.33
N GLN A 191 8.07 -13.21 10.69
CA GLN A 191 9.31 -13.89 11.08
C GLN A 191 10.53 -12.98 10.99
N ALA A 192 10.58 -12.13 9.96
CA ALA A 192 11.63 -11.14 9.76
C ALA A 192 11.49 -9.90 10.67
N SER A 193 10.38 -9.74 11.39
CA SER A 193 10.02 -8.51 12.11
C SER A 193 10.00 -7.26 11.20
N ILE A 194 9.65 -7.44 9.95
CA ILE A 194 9.55 -6.37 8.93
C ILE A 194 8.10 -5.92 8.82
N ARG A 195 7.90 -4.59 8.82
CA ARG A 195 6.56 -3.99 8.75
C ARG A 195 5.83 -4.37 7.48
N PRO A 196 4.50 -4.52 7.54
CA PRO A 196 3.65 -4.67 6.36
C PRO A 196 3.90 -3.59 5.33
N ASP A 197 3.96 -3.99 4.06
CA ASP A 197 4.07 -3.06 2.94
C ASP A 197 3.06 -3.39 1.85
N PRO A 198 2.17 -2.45 1.47
CA PRO A 198 1.08 -2.72 0.54
C PRO A 198 1.55 -3.03 -0.89
N ILE A 199 2.67 -2.46 -1.36
CA ILE A 199 3.20 -2.71 -2.72
C ILE A 199 3.81 -4.11 -2.78
N ARG A 200 4.59 -4.52 -1.78
CA ARG A 200 5.12 -5.89 -1.67
C ARG A 200 4.00 -6.91 -1.60
N ARG A 201 2.95 -6.63 -0.83
CA ARG A 201 1.80 -7.52 -0.69
C ARG A 201 0.94 -7.58 -1.95
N LEU A 202 0.85 -6.48 -2.71
CA LEU A 202 0.24 -6.50 -4.03
C LEU A 202 1.05 -7.39 -4.99
N ALA A 203 2.39 -7.34 -4.95
CA ALA A 203 3.23 -8.25 -5.74
C ALA A 203 3.00 -9.73 -5.40
N ALA A 204 2.69 -10.04 -4.12
CA ALA A 204 2.36 -11.40 -3.71
C ALA A 204 1.00 -11.90 -4.25
N LEU A 205 0.10 -11.00 -4.62
CA LEU A 205 -1.20 -11.33 -5.22
C LEU A 205 -1.15 -11.47 -6.74
N LEU A 206 -0.11 -10.97 -7.39
CA LEU A 206 0.05 -10.97 -8.84
C LEU A 206 1.00 -12.08 -9.30
N PRO A 207 0.89 -12.56 -10.55
CA PRO A 207 1.90 -13.43 -11.13
C PRO A 207 3.30 -12.81 -11.02
N ALA A 208 4.34 -13.65 -10.84
CA ALA A 208 5.72 -13.20 -10.80
C ALA A 208 6.28 -12.95 -12.21
N GLU A 209 5.61 -12.10 -12.97
CA GLU A 209 5.88 -11.74 -14.35
C GLU A 209 5.94 -10.23 -14.48
N PRO A 210 7.14 -9.63 -14.65
CA PRO A 210 7.30 -8.18 -14.68
C PRO A 210 6.40 -7.46 -15.67
N ASP A 211 6.16 -8.03 -16.86
CA ASP A 211 5.31 -7.43 -17.89
C ASP A 211 3.83 -7.40 -17.49
N THR A 212 3.31 -8.50 -16.94
CA THR A 212 1.95 -8.58 -16.42
C THR A 212 1.75 -7.60 -15.28
N VAL A 213 2.69 -7.55 -14.36
CA VAL A 213 2.68 -6.65 -13.21
C VAL A 213 2.75 -5.18 -13.64
N ALA A 214 3.55 -4.86 -14.67
CA ALA A 214 3.60 -3.50 -15.22
C ALA A 214 2.26 -3.07 -15.84
N LYS A 215 1.56 -3.98 -16.54
CA LYS A 215 0.22 -3.73 -17.09
C LYS A 215 -0.81 -3.48 -15.98
N VAL A 216 -0.79 -4.30 -14.92
CA VAL A 216 -1.67 -4.10 -13.74
C VAL A 216 -1.38 -2.77 -13.05
N ALA A 217 -0.11 -2.44 -12.83
CA ALA A 217 0.29 -1.17 -12.23
C ALA A 217 -0.15 0.06 -13.06
N ALA A 218 -0.09 -0.05 -14.38
CA ALA A 218 -0.60 0.99 -15.28
C ALA A 218 -2.13 1.08 -15.23
N ARG A 219 -2.85 -0.05 -15.24
CA ARG A 219 -4.31 -0.13 -15.12
C ARG A 219 -4.80 0.50 -13.81
N LEU A 220 -4.13 0.21 -12.69
CA LEU A 220 -4.43 0.78 -11.37
C LEU A 220 -3.94 2.22 -11.20
N LYS A 221 -3.30 2.80 -12.22
CA LYS A 221 -2.74 4.15 -12.23
C LYS A 221 -1.82 4.44 -11.02
N LEU A 222 -1.01 3.47 -10.64
CA LEU A 222 -0.04 3.63 -9.57
C LEU A 222 1.01 4.70 -9.91
N SER A 223 1.59 5.33 -8.91
CA SER A 223 2.70 6.28 -9.11
C SER A 223 3.90 5.60 -9.76
N ASN A 224 4.75 6.37 -10.45
CA ASN A 224 5.94 5.82 -11.12
C ASN A 224 6.89 5.10 -10.14
N LYS A 225 7.02 5.60 -8.91
CA LYS A 225 7.77 4.93 -7.84
C LYS A 225 7.17 3.57 -7.50
N ALA A 226 5.85 3.49 -7.30
CA ALA A 226 5.15 2.26 -7.00
C ALA A 226 5.22 1.26 -8.16
N LYS A 227 5.06 1.71 -9.42
CA LYS A 227 5.19 0.88 -10.63
C LYS A 227 6.58 0.24 -10.71
N LYS A 228 7.65 1.05 -10.57
CA LYS A 228 9.03 0.56 -10.62
C LYS A 228 9.31 -0.47 -9.53
N ARG A 229 8.86 -0.20 -8.30
CA ARG A 229 9.04 -1.11 -7.17
C ARG A 229 8.25 -2.41 -7.36
N LEU A 230 7.00 -2.33 -7.80
CA LEU A 230 6.15 -3.49 -8.04
C LEU A 230 6.73 -4.39 -9.15
N SER A 231 7.21 -3.82 -10.27
CA SER A 231 7.90 -4.57 -11.32
C SER A 231 9.19 -5.20 -10.84
N SER A 232 9.97 -4.49 -10.01
CA SER A 232 11.17 -5.06 -9.38
C SER A 232 10.85 -6.23 -8.46
N ALA A 233 9.77 -6.15 -7.69
CA ALA A 233 9.34 -7.21 -6.79
C ALA A 233 8.82 -8.47 -7.52
N ALA A 234 8.38 -8.34 -8.77
CA ALA A 234 7.95 -9.45 -9.61
C ALA A 234 9.11 -10.24 -10.25
N ASP A 235 10.30 -9.68 -10.26
CA ASP A 235 11.50 -10.37 -10.72
C ASP A 235 12.01 -11.31 -9.62
N THR A 236 12.08 -12.60 -9.93
CA THR A 236 12.47 -13.66 -8.98
C THR A 236 13.97 -13.86 -8.84
N ALA A 237 14.79 -13.14 -9.61
CA ALA A 237 16.24 -13.24 -9.54
C ALA A 237 16.77 -12.65 -8.22
N LEU A 238 17.44 -13.48 -7.41
CA LEU A 238 17.98 -13.11 -6.10
C LEU A 238 19.50 -12.83 -6.13
N GLY A 239 20.16 -13.06 -7.28
CA GLY A 239 21.60 -12.90 -7.39
C GLY A 239 22.39 -13.90 -6.56
N HIS A 240 23.67 -13.60 -6.32
CA HIS A 240 24.59 -14.50 -5.61
C HIS A 240 24.43 -14.43 -4.09
N ASN A 241 24.15 -13.26 -3.56
CA ASN A 241 23.95 -13.07 -2.13
C ASN A 241 23.04 -11.85 -1.84
N PRO A 242 22.42 -11.75 -0.64
CA PRO A 242 21.51 -10.69 -0.29
C PRO A 242 22.11 -9.28 -0.33
N ARG A 243 23.39 -9.12 0.02
CA ARG A 243 24.07 -7.81 -0.01
C ARG A 243 24.31 -7.33 -1.44
N SER A 244 24.72 -8.24 -2.34
CA SER A 244 24.82 -7.94 -3.77
C SER A 244 23.49 -7.51 -4.35
N LEU A 245 22.42 -8.23 -4.03
CA LEU A 245 21.07 -7.85 -4.45
C LEU A 245 20.72 -6.44 -3.94
N ALA A 246 20.96 -6.17 -2.65
CA ALA A 246 20.66 -4.87 -2.05
C ALA A 246 21.51 -3.74 -2.63
N TYR A 247 22.76 -4.02 -3.00
CA TYR A 247 23.64 -3.06 -3.68
C TYR A 247 23.08 -2.67 -5.06
N ARG A 248 22.64 -3.67 -5.85
CA ARG A 248 22.17 -3.47 -7.24
C ARG A 248 20.79 -2.84 -7.35
N ILE A 249 19.84 -3.25 -6.53
CA ILE A 249 18.43 -2.82 -6.64
C ILE A 249 17.93 -1.98 -5.46
N GLY A 250 18.81 -1.68 -4.50
CA GLY A 250 18.49 -1.01 -3.25
C GLY A 250 17.96 -1.97 -2.19
N VAL A 251 18.13 -1.59 -0.92
CA VAL A 251 17.76 -2.42 0.23
C VAL A 251 16.25 -2.74 0.23
N GLU A 252 15.41 -1.75 -0.04
CA GLU A 252 13.95 -1.94 -0.09
C GLU A 252 13.55 -3.01 -1.12
N GLY A 253 14.10 -2.92 -2.34
CA GLY A 253 13.82 -3.90 -3.40
C GLY A 253 14.35 -5.30 -3.10
N ALA A 254 15.53 -5.40 -2.49
CA ALA A 254 16.11 -6.68 -2.09
C ALA A 254 15.30 -7.34 -0.96
N VAL A 255 14.87 -6.57 0.04
CA VAL A 255 13.97 -7.04 1.11
C VAL A 255 12.66 -7.55 0.51
N ASP A 256 12.06 -6.82 -0.44
CA ASP A 256 10.83 -7.26 -1.11
C ASP A 256 11.00 -8.63 -1.78
N ARG A 257 12.05 -8.79 -2.60
CA ARG A 257 12.31 -10.06 -3.31
C ARG A 257 12.59 -11.22 -2.36
N LEU A 258 13.42 -11.00 -1.32
CA LEU A 258 13.75 -12.04 -0.34
C LEU A 258 12.52 -12.51 0.44
N LEU A 259 11.66 -11.58 0.87
CA LEU A 259 10.42 -11.95 1.57
C LEU A 259 9.45 -12.69 0.66
N LEU A 260 9.30 -12.25 -0.60
CA LEU A 260 8.48 -12.93 -1.61
C LEU A 260 9.01 -14.33 -1.97
N ALA A 261 10.31 -14.54 -1.84
CA ALA A 261 10.97 -15.84 -1.99
C ALA A 261 10.99 -16.67 -0.70
N SER A 262 10.28 -16.25 0.34
CA SER A 262 10.23 -16.92 1.65
C SER A 262 11.61 -17.08 2.32
N ARG A 263 12.46 -16.05 2.23
CA ARG A 263 13.79 -15.97 2.85
C ARG A 263 13.83 -14.90 3.97
N PRO A 264 13.03 -15.01 5.04
CA PRO A 264 12.85 -13.97 6.05
C PRO A 264 14.14 -13.65 6.81
N GLY A 265 14.97 -14.64 7.10
CA GLY A 265 16.25 -14.43 7.82
C GLY A 265 17.21 -13.54 7.05
N GLU A 266 17.30 -13.71 5.74
CA GLU A 266 18.16 -12.90 4.86
C GLU A 266 17.59 -11.50 4.67
N ALA A 267 16.27 -11.37 4.53
CA ALA A 267 15.60 -10.09 4.47
C ALA A 267 15.85 -9.28 5.75
N ALA A 268 15.73 -9.91 6.92
CA ALA A 268 16.02 -9.28 8.21
C ALA A 268 17.48 -8.81 8.30
N ALA A 269 18.44 -9.65 7.87
CA ALA A 269 19.87 -9.36 7.93
C ALA A 269 20.28 -8.13 7.08
N ILE A 270 19.59 -7.88 5.96
CA ILE A 270 19.90 -6.74 5.11
C ILE A 270 19.02 -5.51 5.35
N SER A 271 17.92 -5.64 6.10
CA SER A 271 16.93 -4.56 6.26
C SER A 271 17.48 -3.28 6.87
N THR A 272 18.55 -3.39 7.66
CA THR A 272 19.27 -2.28 8.30
C THR A 272 20.68 -2.05 7.69
N TRP A 273 21.03 -2.83 6.67
CA TRP A 273 22.35 -2.71 6.03
C TRP A 273 22.42 -1.46 5.16
N THR A 274 23.52 -0.73 5.24
CA THR A 274 23.80 0.41 4.36
C THR A 274 24.76 -0.03 3.27
N PRO A 275 24.37 0.00 1.98
CA PRO A 275 25.26 -0.33 0.89
C PRO A 275 26.48 0.60 0.88
N PRO A 276 27.70 0.06 0.80
CA PRO A 276 28.90 0.88 0.69
C PRO A 276 28.95 1.55 -0.69
N ARG A 277 29.76 2.59 -0.80
CA ARG A 277 30.12 3.18 -2.09
C ARG A 277 31.42 2.57 -2.58
N LEU A 278 31.54 2.33 -3.90
CA LEU A 278 32.77 1.90 -4.51
C LEU A 278 33.87 2.94 -4.20
N PRO A 279 34.98 2.55 -3.54
CA PRO A 279 35.98 3.51 -3.05
C PRO A 279 37.00 3.97 -4.13
N ILE A 280 36.63 3.87 -5.41
CA ILE A 280 37.40 4.35 -6.55
C ILE A 280 36.48 4.96 -7.59
N GLY A 281 36.94 6.02 -8.26
CA GLY A 281 36.25 6.68 -9.36
C GLY A 281 37.04 6.68 -10.68
N GLY A 282 36.40 7.21 -11.73
CA GLY A 282 37.05 7.29 -13.04
C GLY A 282 38.32 8.15 -13.05
N GLY A 283 38.39 9.19 -12.23
CA GLY A 283 39.61 10.02 -12.07
C GLY A 283 40.80 9.25 -11.57
N ASP A 284 40.56 8.43 -10.51
CA ASP A 284 41.63 7.61 -9.91
C ASP A 284 42.18 6.57 -10.90
N LEU A 285 41.31 6.05 -11.80
CA LEU A 285 41.74 5.10 -12.84
C LEU A 285 42.60 5.78 -13.91
N ILE A 286 42.25 7.01 -14.28
CA ILE A 286 43.07 7.80 -15.23
C ILE A 286 44.45 8.09 -14.64
N GLU A 287 44.54 8.48 -13.37
CA GLU A 287 45.80 8.67 -12.65
C GLU A 287 46.64 7.39 -12.58
N ARG A 288 46.01 6.22 -12.58
CA ARG A 288 46.64 4.89 -12.64
C ARG A 288 46.95 4.40 -14.07
N GLY A 289 46.78 5.28 -15.08
CA GLY A 289 47.18 5.03 -16.46
C GLY A 289 46.10 4.44 -17.38
N VAL A 290 44.85 4.36 -16.96
CA VAL A 290 43.74 3.93 -17.83
C VAL A 290 43.44 5.07 -18.84
N PRO A 291 43.42 4.81 -20.16
CA PRO A 291 43.12 5.85 -21.16
C PRO A 291 41.75 6.46 -20.93
N GLN A 292 41.69 7.78 -21.06
CA GLN A 292 40.41 8.49 -20.93
C GLN A 292 39.42 8.06 -22.04
N GLY A 293 38.21 7.65 -21.66
CA GLY A 293 37.18 7.23 -22.62
C GLY A 293 36.39 5.99 -22.15
N PRO A 294 35.93 5.16 -23.09
CA PRO A 294 35.14 3.96 -22.78
C PRO A 294 35.85 2.96 -21.85
N ASP A 295 37.20 2.92 -21.91
CA ASP A 295 38.02 1.99 -21.11
C ASP A 295 37.90 2.27 -19.61
N VAL A 296 37.77 3.54 -19.20
CA VAL A 296 37.52 3.91 -17.80
C VAL A 296 36.23 3.30 -17.30
N ALA A 297 35.14 3.42 -18.07
CA ALA A 297 33.85 2.90 -17.67
C ALA A 297 33.81 1.36 -17.62
N SER A 298 34.48 0.70 -18.58
CA SER A 298 34.57 -0.76 -18.61
C SER A 298 35.41 -1.31 -17.45
N THR A 299 36.54 -0.68 -17.15
CA THR A 299 37.42 -1.04 -16.04
C THR A 299 36.74 -0.83 -14.71
N LEU A 300 36.00 0.33 -14.54
CA LEU A 300 35.24 0.61 -13.34
C LEU A 300 34.16 -0.46 -13.07
N ARG A 301 33.42 -0.86 -14.11
CA ARG A 301 32.42 -1.94 -13.99
C ARG A 301 33.08 -3.27 -13.59
N ARG A 302 34.21 -3.63 -14.19
CA ARG A 302 34.90 -4.87 -13.85
C ARG A 302 35.41 -4.88 -12.41
N ILE A 303 35.91 -3.74 -11.92
CA ILE A 303 36.30 -3.56 -10.51
C ILE A 303 35.07 -3.68 -9.61
N GLU A 304 33.98 -3.00 -9.95
CA GLU A 304 32.71 -3.02 -9.18
C GLU A 304 32.12 -4.44 -9.10
N ASP A 305 32.10 -5.18 -10.21
CA ASP A 305 31.59 -6.56 -10.25
C ASP A 305 32.42 -7.49 -9.39
N SER A 306 33.79 -7.36 -9.46
CA SER A 306 34.69 -8.15 -8.64
C SER A 306 34.60 -7.79 -7.16
N TRP A 307 34.50 -6.50 -6.85
CA TRP A 307 34.35 -5.98 -5.49
C TRP A 307 33.05 -6.46 -4.82
N GLU A 308 31.96 -6.44 -5.56
CA GLU A 308 30.67 -6.97 -5.11
C GLU A 308 30.76 -8.49 -4.89
N ALA A 309 31.31 -9.25 -5.86
CA ALA A 309 31.45 -10.70 -5.78
C ALA A 309 32.27 -11.16 -4.57
N GLN A 310 33.26 -10.37 -4.16
CA GLN A 310 34.13 -10.63 -3.00
C GLN A 310 33.53 -10.09 -1.67
N GLY A 311 32.32 -9.55 -1.67
CA GLY A 311 31.61 -9.12 -0.48
C GLY A 311 32.04 -7.74 0.05
N PHE A 312 32.45 -6.85 -0.86
CA PHE A 312 32.79 -5.46 -0.59
C PHE A 312 34.07 -5.29 0.26
N PRO A 313 35.24 -5.88 -0.14
CA PRO A 313 36.46 -5.73 0.59
C PRO A 313 36.92 -4.27 0.66
N THR A 314 37.72 -3.93 1.69
CA THR A 314 38.25 -2.59 1.93
C THR A 314 39.76 -2.63 2.17
N GLY A 315 40.44 -1.47 2.09
CA GLY A 315 41.87 -1.36 2.34
C GLY A 315 42.70 -2.20 1.40
N ALA A 316 43.74 -2.89 1.89
CA ALA A 316 44.72 -3.64 1.08
C ALA A 316 44.08 -4.76 0.23
N GLU A 317 42.95 -5.30 0.62
CA GLU A 317 42.21 -6.28 -0.21
C GLU A 317 41.55 -5.63 -1.43
N PHE A 318 40.99 -4.44 -1.23
CA PHE A 318 40.46 -3.65 -2.33
C PHE A 318 41.55 -3.18 -3.29
N ASP A 319 42.69 -2.72 -2.77
CA ASP A 319 43.81 -2.28 -3.60
C ASP A 319 44.34 -3.41 -4.48
N ARG A 320 44.46 -4.63 -3.95
CA ARG A 320 44.83 -5.81 -4.74
C ARG A 320 43.83 -6.11 -5.86
N LEU A 321 42.54 -6.00 -5.56
CA LEU A 321 41.50 -6.21 -6.56
C LEU A 321 41.59 -5.19 -7.69
N VAL A 322 41.86 -3.92 -7.37
CA VAL A 322 42.06 -2.86 -8.37
C VAL A 322 43.33 -3.15 -9.23
N ASP A 323 44.44 -3.54 -8.60
CA ASP A 323 45.69 -3.86 -9.32
C ASP A 323 45.54 -5.07 -10.25
N GLU A 324 44.77 -6.08 -9.85
CA GLU A 324 44.42 -7.23 -10.70
C GLU A 324 43.53 -6.81 -11.90
N ALA A 325 42.62 -5.88 -11.70
CA ALA A 325 41.76 -5.38 -12.75
C ALA A 325 42.49 -4.44 -13.75
N LEU A 326 43.65 -3.91 -13.39
CA LEU A 326 44.48 -3.06 -14.26
C LEU A 326 45.53 -3.82 -15.08
N ARG A 327 45.73 -5.11 -14.81
CA ARG A 327 46.60 -6.03 -15.57
C ARG A 327 45.88 -6.58 -16.79
#